data_e67bdb8b1e83e27f05e51242ae22c7c9
#
_entry.id   e67bdb8b1e83e27f05e51242ae22c7c9
#
_cell.length_a   1.000
_cell.length_b   1.000
_cell.length_c   1.000
_cell.angle_alpha   90.00
_cell.angle_beta   90.00
_cell.angle_gamma   90.00
#
_symmetry.space_group_name_H-M   'P 1'
#
loop_
_entity.id
_entity.type
_entity.pdbx_description
1 polymer ?
#
loop_
_entity_poly.entity_id
_entity_poly.type
_entity_poly.pdbx_seq_one_letter_code
_entity_poly.pdbx_strand_id
1 'polypeptide(L)'
;MQEKQKKWILRIALYLIGIMVLALGITLNTKTNLGVSPIISMPYAVAQIFGYETGTAVFVAYLIFIVLQIVLLKGKFPSFQFLQVAASYLTSAFITIFDRIIPTPDQMGMRLLVLALAIILTGIGAAVTVDVNIIPNPADGLARVLGERCGKNMGFGKNLFDFSAIVISLAIGFVGTGRPVGIGIGTVIAMVCTGRVIAAFNHFTKKKIEEITIA
;
A
#
# COMPACT_ATOMS: atom_id res chain seq x y z
N MET A 1 -32.87 12.18 4.32
CA MET A 1 -31.83 12.03 5.37
C MET A 1 -31.34 10.60 5.51
N GLN A 2 -32.22 9.60 5.64
CA GLN A 2 -31.86 8.18 5.82
C GLN A 2 -31.02 7.59 4.66
N GLU A 3 -31.30 7.92 3.41
CA GLU A 3 -30.53 7.40 2.27
C GLU A 3 -29.07 7.90 2.25
N LYS A 4 -28.87 9.18 2.55
CA LYS A 4 -27.53 9.77 2.63
C LYS A 4 -26.70 9.14 3.75
N GLN A 5 -27.33 8.84 4.88
CA GLN A 5 -26.67 8.16 6.00
C GLN A 5 -26.29 6.71 5.63
N LYS A 6 -27.18 5.95 4.95
CA LYS A 6 -26.88 4.60 4.47
C LYS A 6 -25.69 4.59 3.51
N LYS A 7 -25.63 5.52 2.57
CA LYS A 7 -24.49 5.64 1.64
C LYS A 7 -23.17 5.93 2.36
N TRP A 8 -23.20 6.80 3.37
CA TRP A 8 -22.01 7.09 4.17
C TRP A 8 -21.52 5.86 4.98
N ILE A 9 -22.44 5.13 5.61
CA ILE A 9 -22.10 3.91 6.34
C ILE A 9 -21.49 2.87 5.39
N LEU A 10 -22.11 2.66 4.23
CA LEU A 10 -21.61 1.74 3.21
C LEU A 10 -20.24 2.15 2.68
N ARG A 11 -20.04 3.45 2.48
CA ARG A 11 -18.77 4.03 2.05
C ARG A 11 -17.66 3.75 3.05
N ILE A 12 -17.91 3.98 4.33
CA ILE A 12 -16.95 3.68 5.41
C ILE A 12 -16.68 2.18 5.50
N ALA A 13 -17.74 1.35 5.43
CA ALA A 13 -17.60 -0.11 5.46
C ALA A 13 -16.73 -0.63 4.31
N LEU A 14 -16.97 -0.18 3.08
CA LEU A 14 -16.16 -0.54 1.91
C LEU A 14 -14.70 -0.06 2.05
N TYR A 15 -14.49 1.12 2.61
CA TYR A 15 -13.14 1.62 2.88
C TYR A 15 -12.37 0.73 3.87
N LEU A 16 -13.01 0.34 4.97
CA LEU A 16 -12.43 -0.54 5.96
C LEU A 16 -12.13 -1.94 5.39
N ILE A 17 -13.05 -2.48 4.61
CA ILE A 17 -12.84 -3.75 3.88
C ILE A 17 -11.66 -3.59 2.90
N GLY A 18 -11.60 -2.49 2.16
CA GLY A 18 -10.48 -2.19 1.26
C GLY A 18 -9.13 -2.16 1.98
N ILE A 19 -9.05 -1.50 3.14
CA ILE A 19 -7.85 -1.48 3.99
C ILE A 19 -7.48 -2.89 4.46
N MET A 20 -8.46 -3.67 4.91
CA MET A 20 -8.23 -5.04 5.38
C MET A 20 -7.71 -5.94 4.25
N VAL A 21 -8.31 -5.88 3.07
CA VAL A 21 -7.89 -6.65 1.89
C VAL A 21 -6.50 -6.21 1.42
N LEU A 22 -6.22 -4.91 1.43
CA LEU A 22 -4.90 -4.36 1.13
C LEU A 22 -3.84 -4.89 2.10
N ALA A 23 -4.11 -4.82 3.40
CA ALA A 23 -3.19 -5.31 4.44
C ALA A 23 -2.93 -6.82 4.32
N LEU A 24 -3.97 -7.60 4.00
CA LEU A 24 -3.84 -9.03 3.75
C LEU A 24 -2.93 -9.29 2.54
N GLY A 25 -3.15 -8.59 1.42
CA GLY A 25 -2.31 -8.69 0.23
C GLY A 25 -0.84 -8.33 0.52
N ILE A 26 -0.60 -7.25 1.26
CA ILE A 26 0.73 -6.84 1.72
C ILE A 26 1.39 -7.96 2.53
N THR A 27 0.69 -8.50 3.53
CA THR A 27 1.24 -9.55 4.40
C THR A 27 1.53 -10.83 3.61
N LEU A 28 0.63 -11.29 2.76
CA LEU A 28 0.89 -12.44 1.90
C LEU A 28 2.13 -12.23 1.03
N ASN A 29 2.33 -11.03 0.50
CA ASN A 29 3.52 -10.72 -0.28
C ASN A 29 4.81 -10.85 0.54
N THR A 30 4.83 -10.36 1.79
CA THR A 30 5.99 -10.50 2.68
C THR A 30 6.30 -11.96 3.01
N LYS A 31 5.27 -12.81 3.17
CA LYS A 31 5.41 -14.24 3.49
C LYS A 31 5.99 -15.07 2.33
N THR A 32 6.01 -14.58 1.11
CA THR A 32 6.57 -15.33 -0.04
C THR A 32 8.07 -15.50 0.01
N ASN A 33 8.81 -14.59 0.67
CA ASN A 33 10.27 -14.48 0.63
C ASN A 33 10.86 -14.36 -0.81
N LEU A 34 10.02 -13.93 -1.78
CA LEU A 34 10.43 -13.67 -3.18
C LEU A 34 10.74 -12.20 -3.44
N GLY A 35 10.62 -11.37 -2.42
CA GLY A 35 10.69 -9.92 -2.50
C GLY A 35 9.32 -9.27 -2.34
N VAL A 36 9.28 -8.13 -1.68
CA VAL A 36 8.04 -7.42 -1.35
C VAL A 36 7.75 -6.31 -2.37
N SER A 37 6.53 -5.81 -2.40
CA SER A 37 6.18 -4.69 -3.28
C SER A 37 7.03 -3.44 -2.97
N PRO A 38 7.31 -2.58 -3.96
CA PRO A 38 8.18 -1.41 -3.77
C PRO A 38 7.77 -0.53 -2.60
N ILE A 39 6.48 -0.26 -2.44
CA ILE A 39 5.92 0.60 -1.38
C ILE A 39 6.32 0.11 0.02
N ILE A 40 6.34 -1.20 0.22
CA ILE A 40 6.61 -1.85 1.51
C ILE A 40 8.10 -2.19 1.67
N SER A 41 8.90 -2.10 0.61
CA SER A 41 10.29 -2.57 0.63
C SER A 41 11.15 -1.86 1.68
N MET A 42 11.03 -0.54 1.82
CA MET A 42 11.77 0.21 2.83
C MET A 42 11.41 -0.20 4.27
N PRO A 43 10.14 -0.11 4.71
CA PRO A 43 9.76 -0.52 6.05
C PRO A 43 10.02 -2.00 6.33
N TYR A 44 9.85 -2.87 5.33
CA TYR A 44 10.16 -4.29 5.47
C TYR A 44 11.66 -4.52 5.70
N ALA A 45 12.54 -3.85 4.95
CA ALA A 45 13.99 -3.95 5.15
C ALA A 45 14.38 -3.51 6.57
N VAL A 46 13.83 -2.38 7.05
CA VAL A 46 14.05 -1.90 8.43
C VAL A 46 13.56 -2.93 9.44
N ALA A 47 12.34 -3.45 9.27
CA ALA A 47 11.77 -4.46 10.16
C ALA A 47 12.65 -5.70 10.28
N GLN A 48 13.10 -6.23 9.13
CA GLN A 48 13.94 -7.44 9.10
C GLN A 48 15.34 -7.24 9.67
N ILE A 49 15.94 -6.07 9.49
CA ILE A 49 17.30 -5.78 9.98
C ILE A 49 17.30 -5.53 11.49
N PHE A 50 16.33 -4.78 11.99
CA PHE A 50 16.28 -4.38 13.40
C PHE A 50 15.36 -5.21 14.28
N GLY A 51 14.69 -6.23 13.73
CA GLY A 51 13.81 -7.12 14.49
C GLY A 51 12.47 -6.49 14.90
N TYR A 52 12.00 -5.47 14.18
CA TYR A 52 10.69 -4.87 14.44
C TYR A 52 9.58 -5.65 13.74
N GLU A 53 8.36 -5.55 14.26
CA GLU A 53 7.18 -6.04 13.55
C GLU A 53 6.97 -5.25 12.24
N THR A 54 6.70 -5.96 11.15
CA THR A 54 6.49 -5.35 9.83
C THR A 54 5.40 -4.28 9.85
N GLY A 55 4.29 -4.53 10.55
CA GLY A 55 3.21 -3.55 10.70
C GLY A 55 3.68 -2.25 11.36
N THR A 56 4.44 -2.35 12.45
CA THR A 56 4.98 -1.17 13.15
C THR A 56 5.90 -0.35 12.23
N ALA A 57 6.80 -1.01 11.51
CA ALA A 57 7.67 -0.35 10.55
C ALA A 57 6.89 0.34 9.42
N VAL A 58 5.82 -0.31 8.92
CA VAL A 58 4.90 0.26 7.92
C VAL A 58 4.19 1.50 8.47
N PHE A 59 3.72 1.47 9.71
CA PHE A 59 3.10 2.63 10.33
C PHE A 59 4.04 3.83 10.40
N VAL A 60 5.26 3.61 10.87
CA VAL A 60 6.29 4.68 10.93
C VAL A 60 6.60 5.23 9.54
N ALA A 61 6.78 4.35 8.54
CA ALA A 61 7.01 4.78 7.17
C ALA A 61 5.84 5.62 6.61
N TYR A 62 4.60 5.22 6.90
CA TYR A 62 3.43 5.98 6.48
C TYR A 62 3.34 7.36 7.14
N LEU A 63 3.73 7.48 8.42
CA LEU A 63 3.85 8.79 9.07
C LEU A 63 4.91 9.66 8.38
N ILE A 64 6.05 9.08 8.02
CA ILE A 64 7.09 9.78 7.25
C ILE A 64 6.54 10.24 5.89
N PHE A 65 5.79 9.40 5.19
CA PHE A 65 5.17 9.78 3.91
C PHE A 65 4.17 10.92 4.05
N ILE A 66 3.40 10.95 5.14
CA ILE A 66 2.48 12.08 5.44
C ILE A 66 3.28 13.36 5.69
N VAL A 67 4.36 13.29 6.49
CA VAL A 67 5.24 14.44 6.73
C VAL A 67 5.85 14.95 5.42
N LEU A 68 6.32 14.06 4.55
CA LEU A 68 6.85 14.42 3.23
C LEU A 68 5.77 15.09 2.35
N GLN A 69 4.53 14.61 2.39
CA GLN A 69 3.41 15.27 1.69
C GLN A 69 3.22 16.71 2.21
N ILE A 70 3.22 16.92 3.53
CA ILE A 70 3.06 18.25 4.14
C ILE A 70 4.18 19.19 3.68
N VAL A 71 5.43 18.74 3.74
CA VAL A 71 6.59 19.51 3.31
C VAL A 71 6.52 19.87 1.83
N LEU A 72 6.22 18.88 0.99
CA LEU A 72 6.13 19.08 -0.46
C LEU A 72 4.97 19.99 -0.84
N LEU A 73 3.85 19.95 -0.15
CA LEU A 73 2.68 20.81 -0.39
C LEU A 73 2.84 22.24 0.14
N LYS A 74 3.95 22.53 0.87
CA LYS A 74 4.26 23.88 1.39
C LYS A 74 3.07 24.52 2.13
N GLY A 75 2.49 23.78 3.09
CA GLY A 75 1.35 24.26 3.90
C GLY A 75 -0.02 24.19 3.23
N LYS A 76 -0.12 23.74 1.99
CA LYS A 76 -1.40 23.49 1.32
C LYS A 76 -1.95 22.06 1.55
N PHE A 77 -1.55 21.43 2.65
CA PHE A 77 -2.03 20.10 3.02
C PHE A 77 -3.46 20.22 3.60
N PRO A 78 -4.47 19.59 2.98
CA PRO A 78 -5.83 19.69 3.46
C PRO A 78 -6.00 19.00 4.82
N SER A 79 -6.67 19.66 5.77
CA SER A 79 -6.82 19.17 7.14
C SER A 79 -7.47 17.77 7.22
N PHE A 80 -8.40 17.46 6.32
CA PHE A 80 -9.03 16.12 6.30
C PHE A 80 -8.05 14.99 5.98
N GLN A 81 -6.93 15.29 5.31
CA GLN A 81 -5.90 14.28 5.00
C GLN A 81 -5.13 13.82 6.25
N PHE A 82 -5.22 14.50 7.39
CA PHE A 82 -4.68 13.96 8.66
C PHE A 82 -5.36 12.64 9.08
N LEU A 83 -6.54 12.35 8.57
CA LEU A 83 -7.17 11.04 8.73
C LEU A 83 -6.34 9.89 8.10
N GLN A 84 -5.36 10.19 7.22
CA GLN A 84 -4.36 9.21 6.76
C GLN A 84 -3.63 8.57 7.95
N VAL A 85 -3.46 9.25 9.08
CA VAL A 85 -2.84 8.69 10.28
C VAL A 85 -3.68 7.55 10.84
N ALA A 86 -5.01 7.74 10.95
CA ALA A 86 -5.91 6.69 11.41
C ALA A 86 -5.96 5.50 10.44
N ALA A 87 -6.00 5.77 9.13
CA ALA A 87 -5.95 4.73 8.11
C ALA A 87 -4.63 3.96 8.14
N SER A 88 -3.51 4.66 8.37
CA SER A 88 -2.18 4.05 8.54
C SER A 88 -2.11 3.12 9.74
N TYR A 89 -2.68 3.55 10.87
CA TYR A 89 -2.76 2.74 12.08
C TYR A 89 -3.58 1.46 11.83
N LEU A 90 -4.75 1.57 11.21
CA LEU A 90 -5.58 0.41 10.88
C LEU A 90 -4.86 -0.55 9.92
N THR A 91 -4.25 -0.04 8.86
CA THR A 91 -3.49 -0.87 7.92
C THR A 91 -2.35 -1.61 8.62
N SER A 92 -1.60 -0.91 9.46
CA SER A 92 -0.51 -1.45 10.27
C SER A 92 -0.99 -2.54 11.24
N ALA A 93 -2.08 -2.28 11.95
CA ALA A 93 -2.67 -3.24 12.88
C ALA A 93 -3.10 -4.54 12.17
N PHE A 94 -3.75 -4.43 11.00
CA PHE A 94 -4.10 -5.60 10.20
C PHE A 94 -2.86 -6.34 9.69
N ILE A 95 -1.82 -5.64 9.23
CA ILE A 95 -0.56 -6.27 8.83
C ILE A 95 0.03 -7.06 10.00
N THR A 96 0.11 -6.47 11.21
CA THR A 96 0.63 -7.15 12.40
C THR A 96 -0.20 -8.39 12.76
N ILE A 97 -1.53 -8.29 12.72
CA ILE A 97 -2.41 -9.42 13.01
C ILE A 97 -2.18 -10.55 11.98
N PHE A 98 -2.23 -10.23 10.69
CA PHE A 98 -2.05 -11.22 9.63
C PHE A 98 -0.66 -11.82 9.62
N ASP A 99 0.38 -11.03 9.92
CA ASP A 99 1.76 -11.52 9.98
C ASP A 99 1.96 -12.58 11.06
N ARG A 100 1.24 -12.48 12.18
CA ARG A 100 1.28 -13.46 13.27
C ARG A 100 0.53 -14.77 12.97
N ILE A 101 -0.54 -14.71 12.16
CA ILE A 101 -1.42 -15.87 11.92
C ILE A 101 -1.10 -16.60 10.60
N ILE A 102 -0.49 -15.92 9.62
CA ILE A 102 -0.22 -16.49 8.30
C ILE A 102 1.19 -17.09 8.29
N PRO A 103 1.32 -18.40 8.07
CA PRO A 103 2.63 -19.04 8.00
C PRO A 103 3.34 -18.71 6.69
N THR A 104 4.67 -18.78 6.70
CA THR A 104 5.51 -18.67 5.50
C THR A 104 5.47 -19.99 4.72
N PRO A 105 5.15 -19.98 3.42
CA PRO A 105 5.16 -21.19 2.61
C PRO A 105 6.58 -21.77 2.42
N ASP A 106 6.75 -23.06 2.57
CA ASP A 106 8.06 -23.74 2.42
C ASP A 106 8.37 -24.00 0.94
N GLN A 107 7.38 -24.47 0.18
CA GLN A 107 7.55 -24.90 -1.20
C GLN A 107 7.51 -23.71 -2.17
N MET A 108 8.41 -23.70 -3.16
CA MET A 108 8.49 -22.66 -4.18
C MET A 108 7.18 -22.49 -4.97
N GLY A 109 6.51 -23.58 -5.33
CA GLY A 109 5.22 -23.52 -6.02
C GLY A 109 4.15 -22.79 -5.20
N MET A 110 4.09 -23.05 -3.88
CA MET A 110 3.18 -22.37 -2.97
C MET A 110 3.55 -20.89 -2.81
N ARG A 111 4.85 -20.54 -2.75
CA ARG A 111 5.31 -19.14 -2.71
C ARG A 111 4.85 -18.34 -3.93
N LEU A 112 4.91 -18.94 -5.12
CA LEU A 112 4.43 -18.31 -6.36
C LEU A 112 2.92 -18.16 -6.38
N LEU A 113 2.15 -19.13 -5.91
CA LEU A 113 0.69 -19.02 -5.77
C LEU A 113 0.30 -17.93 -4.77
N VAL A 114 0.98 -17.89 -3.62
CA VAL A 114 0.75 -16.86 -2.60
C VAL A 114 1.16 -15.49 -3.13
N LEU A 115 2.22 -15.37 -3.92
CA LEU A 115 2.61 -14.12 -4.58
C LEU A 115 1.53 -13.63 -5.55
N ALA A 116 0.98 -14.51 -6.37
CA ALA A 116 -0.11 -14.16 -7.29
C ALA A 116 -1.34 -13.68 -6.53
N LEU A 117 -1.76 -14.39 -5.48
CA LEU A 117 -2.87 -14.00 -4.61
C LEU A 117 -2.59 -12.66 -3.91
N ALA A 118 -1.38 -12.46 -3.41
CA ALA A 118 -0.94 -11.23 -2.78
C ALA A 118 -1.08 -10.02 -3.71
N ILE A 119 -0.63 -10.14 -4.95
CA ILE A 119 -0.74 -9.10 -5.98
C ILE A 119 -2.20 -8.78 -6.28
N ILE A 120 -3.04 -9.80 -6.43
CA ILE A 120 -4.48 -9.63 -6.69
C ILE A 120 -5.14 -8.89 -5.53
N LEU A 121 -4.95 -9.35 -4.30
CA LEU A 121 -5.57 -8.73 -3.11
C LEU A 121 -5.04 -7.32 -2.87
N THR A 122 -3.73 -7.09 -3.04
CA THR A 122 -3.16 -5.75 -2.95
C THR A 122 -3.78 -4.81 -3.98
N GLY A 123 -3.92 -5.26 -5.22
CA GLY A 123 -4.53 -4.48 -6.29
C GLY A 123 -6.01 -4.17 -6.04
N ILE A 124 -6.80 -5.16 -5.62
CA ILE A 124 -8.22 -4.98 -5.28
C ILE A 124 -8.37 -4.04 -4.08
N GLY A 125 -7.64 -4.28 -2.99
CA GLY A 125 -7.70 -3.45 -1.80
C GLY A 125 -7.32 -2.00 -2.07
N ALA A 126 -6.26 -1.77 -2.86
CA ALA A 126 -5.85 -0.44 -3.29
C ALA A 126 -6.93 0.22 -4.17
N ALA A 127 -7.51 -0.50 -5.13
CA ALA A 127 -8.58 0.02 -5.99
C ALA A 127 -9.80 0.45 -5.17
N VAL A 128 -10.29 -0.42 -4.28
CA VAL A 128 -11.46 -0.12 -3.43
C VAL A 128 -11.20 1.11 -2.55
N THR A 129 -10.03 1.20 -1.89
CA THR A 129 -9.71 2.36 -1.04
C THR A 129 -9.65 3.68 -1.81
N VAL A 130 -9.19 3.64 -3.07
CA VAL A 130 -9.13 4.82 -3.95
C VAL A 130 -10.51 5.18 -4.50
N ASP A 131 -11.27 4.20 -4.99
CA ASP A 131 -12.56 4.43 -5.66
C ASP A 131 -13.65 4.91 -4.68
N VAL A 132 -13.60 4.46 -3.44
CA VAL A 132 -14.47 4.96 -2.36
C VAL A 132 -14.20 6.45 -2.07
N ASN A 133 -13.05 6.97 -2.45
CA ASN A 133 -12.69 8.40 -2.38
C ASN A 133 -12.90 9.05 -1.00
N ILE A 134 -12.49 8.37 0.08
CA ILE A 134 -12.44 8.96 1.43
C ILE A 134 -11.07 9.61 1.63
N ILE A 135 -10.02 8.79 1.73
CA ILE A 135 -8.65 9.24 1.97
C ILE A 135 -7.70 8.29 1.25
N PRO A 136 -6.71 8.80 0.50
CA PRO A 136 -5.71 7.94 -0.12
C PRO A 136 -4.81 7.29 0.93
N ASN A 137 -4.28 6.10 0.64
CA ASN A 137 -3.16 5.54 1.39
C ASN A 137 -1.97 6.53 1.35
N PRO A 138 -1.20 6.71 2.43
CA PRO A 138 -0.10 7.66 2.48
C PRO A 138 0.93 7.52 1.36
N ALA A 139 1.23 6.29 0.92
CA ALA A 139 2.14 6.06 -0.19
C ALA A 139 1.56 6.56 -1.53
N ASP A 140 0.28 6.31 -1.78
CA ASP A 140 -0.41 6.79 -2.98
C ASP A 140 -0.60 8.32 -2.93
N GLY A 141 -0.84 8.87 -1.74
CA GLY A 141 -0.88 10.32 -1.50
C GLY A 141 0.46 10.97 -1.83
N LEU A 142 1.57 10.40 -1.35
CA LEU A 142 2.91 10.90 -1.66
C LEU A 142 3.24 10.77 -3.15
N ALA A 143 2.91 9.64 -3.77
CA ALA A 143 3.10 9.44 -5.21
C ALA A 143 2.35 10.50 -6.04
N ARG A 144 1.11 10.83 -5.67
CA ARG A 144 0.34 11.89 -6.30
C ARG A 144 1.05 13.24 -6.17
N VAL A 145 1.47 13.61 -4.97
CA VAL A 145 2.18 14.88 -4.70
C VAL A 145 3.49 14.97 -5.48
N LEU A 146 4.25 13.87 -5.57
CA LEU A 146 5.47 13.82 -6.38
C LEU A 146 5.18 14.06 -7.87
N GLY A 147 4.16 13.41 -8.42
CA GLY A 147 3.73 13.64 -9.80
C GLY A 147 3.38 15.10 -10.05
N GLU A 148 2.53 15.69 -9.21
CA GLU A 148 2.11 17.10 -9.29
C GLU A 148 3.30 18.06 -9.21
N ARG A 149 4.26 17.81 -8.31
CA ARG A 149 5.47 18.63 -8.17
C ARG A 149 6.39 18.57 -9.38
N CYS A 150 6.41 17.44 -10.08
CA CYS A 150 7.14 17.29 -11.34
C CYS A 150 6.35 17.80 -12.57
N GLY A 151 5.15 18.36 -12.39
CA GLY A 151 4.28 18.76 -13.51
C GLY A 151 3.80 17.56 -14.35
N LYS A 152 3.70 16.38 -13.73
CA LYS A 152 3.33 15.10 -14.34
C LYS A 152 2.10 14.50 -13.66
N ASN A 153 1.59 13.41 -14.22
CA ASN A 153 0.45 12.69 -13.67
C ASN A 153 0.85 11.79 -12.48
N MET A 154 -0.16 11.25 -11.79
CA MET A 154 0.01 10.32 -10.66
C MET A 154 0.81 9.06 -11.04
N GLY A 155 0.66 8.55 -12.27
CA GLY A 155 1.40 7.37 -12.73
C GLY A 155 2.91 7.60 -12.76
N PHE A 156 3.35 8.79 -13.23
CA PHE A 156 4.76 9.18 -13.15
C PHE A 156 5.24 9.28 -11.70
N GLY A 157 4.44 9.95 -10.84
CA GLY A 157 4.79 10.07 -9.42
C GLY A 157 4.88 8.71 -8.72
N LYS A 158 4.01 7.76 -9.07
CA LYS A 158 4.07 6.39 -8.56
C LYS A 158 5.34 5.66 -9.01
N ASN A 159 5.68 5.74 -10.28
CA ASN A 159 6.92 5.12 -10.77
C ASN A 159 8.16 5.73 -10.10
N LEU A 160 8.18 7.05 -9.91
CA LEU A 160 9.27 7.74 -9.21
C LEU A 160 9.36 7.31 -7.75
N PHE A 161 8.21 7.22 -7.07
CA PHE A 161 8.13 6.73 -5.69
C PHE A 161 8.60 5.28 -5.57
N ASP A 162 8.09 4.38 -6.42
CA ASP A 162 8.43 2.95 -6.41
C ASP A 162 9.92 2.74 -6.70
N PHE A 163 10.49 3.46 -7.67
CA PHE A 163 11.91 3.42 -7.96
C PHE A 163 12.76 3.91 -6.76
N SER A 164 12.38 5.05 -6.18
CA SER A 164 13.07 5.61 -5.00
C SER A 164 12.99 4.65 -3.82
N ALA A 165 11.85 4.01 -3.60
CA ALA A 165 11.65 3.04 -2.54
C ALA A 165 12.58 1.82 -2.70
N ILE A 166 12.72 1.30 -3.91
CA ILE A 166 13.63 0.19 -4.22
C ILE A 166 15.08 0.61 -3.94
N VAL A 167 15.52 1.78 -4.44
CA VAL A 167 16.88 2.27 -4.24
C VAL A 167 17.20 2.44 -2.75
N ILE A 168 16.30 3.07 -1.99
CA ILE A 168 16.47 3.27 -0.55
C ILE A 168 16.48 1.93 0.18
N SER A 169 15.59 1.00 -0.18
CA SER A 169 15.55 -0.34 0.42
C SER A 169 16.83 -1.13 0.17
N LEU A 170 17.38 -1.06 -1.04
CA LEU A 170 18.67 -1.66 -1.37
C LEU A 170 19.79 -1.04 -0.54
N ALA A 171 19.84 0.29 -0.43
CA ALA A 171 20.82 0.99 0.40
C ALA A 171 20.73 0.55 1.87
N ILE A 172 19.54 0.49 2.45
CA ILE A 172 19.29 0.01 3.81
C ILE A 172 19.77 -1.44 3.97
N GLY A 173 19.43 -2.33 3.01
CA GLY A 173 19.81 -3.73 3.04
C GLY A 173 21.34 -3.91 2.98
N PHE A 174 22.02 -3.25 2.03
CA PHE A 174 23.46 -3.38 1.89
C PHE A 174 24.23 -2.78 3.08
N VAL A 175 23.80 -1.62 3.59
CA VAL A 175 24.42 -1.00 4.77
C VAL A 175 24.19 -1.84 6.03
N GLY A 176 23.00 -2.39 6.21
CA GLY A 176 22.66 -3.13 7.42
C GLY A 176 23.14 -4.59 7.44
N THR A 177 23.22 -5.25 6.28
CA THR A 177 23.46 -6.72 6.22
C THR A 177 24.45 -7.16 5.13
N GLY A 178 24.95 -6.23 4.32
CA GLY A 178 25.80 -6.55 3.16
C GLY A 178 25.08 -7.21 1.97
N ARG A 179 23.75 -7.31 2.01
CA ARG A 179 22.95 -7.95 0.96
C ARG A 179 21.59 -7.26 0.81
N PRO A 180 20.89 -7.42 -0.34
CA PRO A 180 19.55 -6.89 -0.50
C PRO A 180 18.57 -7.57 0.48
N VAL A 181 17.72 -6.77 1.13
CA VAL A 181 16.66 -7.25 2.03
C VAL A 181 15.31 -6.79 1.47
N GLY A 182 14.39 -7.73 1.31
CA GLY A 182 13.03 -7.45 0.82
C GLY A 182 12.92 -7.17 -0.68
N ILE A 183 14.02 -7.10 -1.42
CA ILE A 183 14.03 -6.91 -2.87
C ILE A 183 14.36 -8.23 -3.56
N GLY A 184 13.53 -8.63 -4.53
CA GLY A 184 13.69 -9.87 -5.29
C GLY A 184 12.83 -9.89 -6.54
N ILE A 185 12.73 -11.08 -7.16
CA ILE A 185 11.91 -11.25 -8.37
C ILE A 185 10.43 -10.90 -8.13
N GLY A 186 9.91 -11.21 -6.94
CA GLY A 186 8.56 -10.85 -6.53
C GLY A 186 8.32 -9.35 -6.51
N THR A 187 9.33 -8.53 -6.19
CA THR A 187 9.25 -7.07 -6.24
C THR A 187 9.00 -6.57 -7.66
N VAL A 188 9.73 -7.12 -8.63
CA VAL A 188 9.58 -6.76 -10.04
C VAL A 188 8.20 -7.18 -10.56
N ILE A 189 7.77 -8.41 -10.25
CA ILE A 189 6.45 -8.91 -10.63
C ILE A 189 5.35 -8.06 -9.99
N ALA A 190 5.44 -7.75 -8.71
CA ALA A 190 4.46 -6.92 -8.01
C ALA A 190 4.40 -5.50 -8.61
N MET A 191 5.54 -4.88 -8.88
CA MET A 191 5.61 -3.55 -9.51
C MET A 191 4.86 -3.49 -10.85
N VAL A 192 5.02 -4.52 -11.69
CA VAL A 192 4.41 -4.58 -13.01
C VAL A 192 2.93 -4.99 -12.95
N CYS A 193 2.59 -5.96 -12.09
CA CYS A 193 1.27 -6.60 -12.12
C CYS A 193 0.23 -5.90 -11.25
N THR A 194 0.60 -5.29 -10.11
CA THR A 194 -0.38 -4.66 -9.21
C THR A 194 -1.19 -3.56 -9.91
N GLY A 195 -0.53 -2.70 -10.68
CA GLY A 195 -1.22 -1.66 -11.45
C GLY A 195 -2.20 -2.21 -12.49
N ARG A 196 -1.87 -3.36 -13.10
CA ARG A 196 -2.76 -4.04 -14.06
C ARG A 196 -3.98 -4.65 -13.38
N VAL A 197 -3.81 -5.22 -12.18
CA VAL A 197 -4.93 -5.71 -11.36
C VAL A 197 -5.87 -4.56 -10.98
N ILE A 198 -5.33 -3.42 -10.53
CA ILE A 198 -6.11 -2.22 -10.25
C ILE A 198 -6.92 -1.80 -11.47
N ALA A 199 -6.27 -1.69 -12.64
CA ALA A 199 -6.94 -1.28 -13.88
C ALA A 199 -8.04 -2.27 -14.28
N ALA A 200 -7.77 -3.58 -14.21
CA ALA A 200 -8.75 -4.62 -14.52
C ALA A 200 -9.94 -4.58 -13.56
N PHE A 201 -9.67 -4.47 -12.25
CA PHE A 201 -10.74 -4.38 -11.25
C PHE A 201 -11.60 -3.14 -11.46
N ASN A 202 -11.00 -1.98 -11.67
CA ASN A 202 -11.70 -0.72 -11.88
C ASN A 202 -12.55 -0.72 -13.17
N HIS A 203 -12.12 -1.43 -14.19
CA HIS A 203 -12.91 -1.58 -15.42
C HIS A 203 -14.31 -2.14 -15.15
N PHE A 204 -14.43 -3.09 -14.20
CA PHE A 204 -15.71 -3.76 -13.88
C PHE A 204 -16.46 -3.14 -12.69
N THR A 205 -15.77 -2.50 -11.75
CA THR A 205 -16.34 -2.18 -10.44
C THR A 205 -16.41 -0.69 -10.12
N LYS A 206 -15.57 0.14 -10.72
CA LYS A 206 -15.46 1.56 -10.38
C LYS A 206 -16.78 2.30 -10.43
N LYS A 207 -17.53 2.18 -11.55
CA LYS A 207 -18.84 2.84 -11.69
C LYS A 207 -19.82 2.40 -10.60
N LYS A 208 -19.88 1.10 -10.29
CA LYS A 208 -20.76 0.57 -9.26
C LYS A 208 -20.40 1.10 -7.86
N ILE A 209 -19.11 1.16 -7.56
CA ILE A 209 -18.63 1.72 -6.29
C ILE A 209 -19.00 3.19 -6.18
N GLU A 210 -18.77 3.98 -7.23
CA GLU A 210 -19.12 5.40 -7.28
C GLU A 210 -20.64 5.63 -7.13
N GLU A 211 -21.47 4.89 -7.83
CA GLU A 211 -22.94 4.97 -7.73
C GLU A 211 -23.45 4.67 -6.31
N ILE A 212 -22.86 3.68 -5.66
CA ILE A 212 -23.24 3.26 -4.30
C ILE A 212 -22.73 4.24 -3.24
N THR A 213 -21.58 4.89 -3.48
CA THR A 213 -20.87 5.66 -2.44
C THR A 213 -20.96 7.16 -2.62
N ILE A 214 -21.03 7.68 -3.84
CA ILE A 214 -20.87 9.12 -4.13
C ILE A 214 -22.16 9.78 -4.65
N ALA A 215 -23.02 9.05 -5.33
CA ALA A 215 -24.24 9.59 -5.97
C ALA A 215 -25.40 9.96 -5.00
#